data_90484ab539efcd021e54ab6d522759de
#
_entry.id   90484ab539efcd021e54ab6d522759de
#
_cell.length_a   1.000
_cell.length_b   1.000
_cell.length_c   1.000
_cell.angle_alpha   90.00
_cell.angle_beta   90.00
_cell.angle_gamma   90.00
#
_symmetry.space_group_name_H-M   'P 1'
#
loop_
_entity.id
_entity.type
_entity.pdbx_description
1 polymer ?
#
loop_
_entity_poly.entity_id
_entity_poly.type
_entity_poly.pdbx_seq_one_letter_code
_entity_poly.pdbx_strand_id
1 'polypeptide(L)'
;MKNASAGANNIGGTAMPTFKSPLINLYSRDLPRAVAFYSELGFIETFRTPTSGEPTHIQLKLDGFSLGIATVEAAREHHGLRPEGEGRWIEIVLWTDDADRAVSALVAKGAPLLSPSHDFLAGKLRAAWIADPDGNPIQLVQRRG
;
A
#
# COMPACT_ATOMS: atom_id res chain seq x y z
N MET A 1 -23.75 -7.44 -10.64
CA MET A 1 -23.14 -8.30 -9.74
C MET A 1 -23.79 -8.27 -8.38
N LYS A 2 -24.27 -9.38 -7.95
CA LYS A 2 -24.94 -9.41 -6.72
C LYS A 2 -23.97 -9.46 -5.60
N ASN A 3 -23.93 -8.48 -4.81
CA ASN A 3 -23.27 -8.61 -3.54
C ASN A 3 -23.98 -9.70 -2.80
N ALA A 4 -23.30 -10.77 -2.59
CA ALA A 4 -23.70 -11.59 -1.52
C ALA A 4 -23.75 -10.65 -0.33
N SER A 5 -24.89 -10.21 0.05
CA SER A 5 -25.01 -9.52 1.29
C SER A 5 -24.39 -10.48 2.28
N ALA A 6 -23.26 -10.12 2.78
CA ALA A 6 -22.72 -10.83 3.91
C ALA A 6 -23.83 -10.81 4.92
N GLY A 7 -24.49 -11.93 5.07
CA GLY A 7 -25.58 -12.02 5.99
C GLY A 7 -25.12 -11.49 7.32
N ALA A 8 -25.85 -10.55 7.85
CA ALA A 8 -25.54 -10.04 9.16
C ALA A 8 -25.47 -11.25 10.11
N ASN A 9 -24.30 -11.46 10.68
CA ASN A 9 -24.14 -12.51 11.67
C ASN A 9 -24.78 -12.03 12.95
N ASN A 10 -25.80 -12.76 13.38
CA ASN A 10 -26.41 -12.50 14.67
C ASN A 10 -25.57 -13.16 15.76
N ILE A 11 -24.93 -12.35 16.57
CA ILE A 11 -24.21 -12.82 17.74
C ILE A 11 -24.95 -12.28 18.95
N GLY A 12 -25.52 -13.18 19.77
CA GLY A 12 -26.26 -12.77 20.94
C GLY A 12 -27.48 -11.90 20.64
N GLY A 13 -28.10 -12.08 19.45
CA GLY A 13 -29.25 -11.32 19.05
C GLY A 13 -28.93 -9.97 18.39
N THR A 14 -27.64 -9.62 18.25
CA THR A 14 -27.24 -8.37 17.61
C THR A 14 -26.68 -8.65 16.22
N ALA A 15 -27.26 -8.01 15.21
CA ALA A 15 -26.77 -8.14 13.85
C ALA A 15 -25.43 -7.44 13.69
N MET A 16 -24.50 -8.08 12.98
CA MET A 16 -23.23 -7.46 12.62
C MET A 16 -23.48 -6.31 11.65
N PRO A 17 -22.90 -5.11 11.88
CA PRO A 17 -23.01 -4.02 10.94
C PRO A 17 -22.37 -4.39 9.58
N THR A 18 -22.83 -3.74 8.52
CA THR A 18 -22.19 -3.88 7.21
C THR A 18 -21.03 -2.88 7.08
N PHE A 19 -20.01 -3.27 6.32
CA PHE A 19 -18.84 -2.43 6.08
C PHE A 19 -18.68 -2.20 4.59
N LYS A 20 -18.06 -1.08 4.22
CA LYS A 20 -17.85 -0.72 2.82
C LYS A 20 -16.58 0.10 2.64
N SER A 21 -16.13 0.21 1.40
CA SER A 21 -15.02 1.08 0.99
C SER A 21 -13.72 0.82 1.76
N PRO A 22 -13.26 -0.43 1.81
CA PRO A 22 -12.00 -0.70 2.51
C PRO A 22 -10.84 -0.01 1.82
N LEU A 23 -9.86 0.40 2.63
CA LEU A 23 -8.60 0.90 2.12
C LEU A 23 -7.51 0.54 3.12
N ILE A 24 -6.26 0.56 2.66
CA ILE A 24 -5.12 0.33 3.53
C ILE A 24 -4.44 1.66 3.79
N ASN A 25 -4.19 1.97 5.06
CA ASN A 25 -3.38 3.12 5.44
C ASN A 25 -1.97 2.68 5.78
N LEU A 26 -0.99 3.33 5.16
CA LEU A 26 0.40 3.25 5.56
C LEU A 26 0.73 4.45 6.43
N TYR A 27 1.70 4.30 7.31
CA TYR A 27 2.15 5.40 8.14
C TYR A 27 3.53 5.83 7.70
N SER A 28 3.75 7.13 7.64
CA SER A 28 4.97 7.70 7.09
C SER A 28 5.55 8.74 8.04
N ARG A 29 6.89 8.75 8.11
CA ARG A 29 7.63 9.81 8.79
C ARG A 29 7.86 11.00 7.90
N ASP A 30 7.63 10.84 6.59
CA ASP A 30 7.83 11.89 5.59
C ASP A 30 6.77 11.73 4.53
N LEU A 31 5.62 12.34 4.75
CA LEU A 31 4.45 12.20 3.89
C LEU A 31 4.72 12.68 2.45
N PRO A 32 5.32 13.86 2.22
CA PRO A 32 5.61 14.28 0.85
C PRO A 32 6.49 13.28 0.08
N ARG A 33 7.49 12.73 0.74
CA ARG A 33 8.40 11.75 0.12
C ARG A 33 7.66 10.45 -0.21
N ALA A 34 6.81 9.98 0.70
CA ALA A 34 6.02 8.77 0.46
C ALA A 34 5.06 8.97 -0.71
N VAL A 35 4.35 10.11 -0.74
CA VAL A 35 3.43 10.43 -1.85
C VAL A 35 4.17 10.50 -3.18
N ALA A 36 5.34 11.14 -3.20
CA ALA A 36 6.14 11.22 -4.43
C ALA A 36 6.52 9.82 -4.93
N PHE A 37 6.90 8.91 -4.01
CA PHE A 37 7.25 7.55 -4.37
C PHE A 37 6.07 6.83 -5.04
N TYR A 38 4.89 6.84 -4.41
CA TYR A 38 3.73 6.15 -4.96
C TYR A 38 3.21 6.80 -6.24
N SER A 39 3.38 8.12 -6.39
CA SER A 39 3.04 8.83 -7.62
C SER A 39 3.91 8.35 -8.78
N GLU A 40 5.19 8.04 -8.55
CA GLU A 40 6.07 7.47 -9.56
C GLU A 40 5.59 6.09 -10.03
N LEU A 41 4.90 5.35 -9.16
CA LEU A 41 4.32 4.06 -9.51
C LEU A 41 3.00 4.18 -10.27
N GLY A 42 2.47 5.39 -10.40
CA GLY A 42 1.22 5.63 -11.11
C GLY A 42 0.02 5.92 -10.23
N PHE A 43 0.19 5.98 -8.92
CA PHE A 43 -0.91 6.35 -8.03
C PHE A 43 -1.25 7.82 -8.20
N ILE A 44 -2.55 8.13 -8.18
CA ILE A 44 -3.07 9.48 -8.34
C ILE A 44 -3.74 9.91 -7.04
N GLU A 45 -3.43 11.12 -6.57
CA GLU A 45 -4.04 11.65 -5.37
C GLU A 45 -5.55 11.87 -5.57
N THR A 46 -6.35 11.37 -4.65
CA THR A 46 -7.81 11.51 -4.68
C THR A 46 -8.35 12.31 -3.50
N PHE A 47 -7.56 12.48 -2.45
CA PHE A 47 -8.02 13.17 -1.24
C PHE A 47 -6.83 13.61 -0.40
N ARG A 48 -6.96 14.75 0.27
CA ARG A 48 -5.99 15.17 1.29
C ARG A 48 -6.68 15.92 2.41
N THR A 49 -6.13 15.81 3.59
CA THR A 49 -6.62 16.55 4.75
C THR A 49 -5.43 16.97 5.64
N PRO A 50 -5.40 18.20 6.13
CA PRO A 50 -6.24 19.33 5.72
C PRO A 50 -5.98 19.72 4.25
N THR A 51 -6.93 20.45 3.66
CA THR A 51 -6.84 20.87 2.26
C THR A 51 -5.88 22.04 2.06
N SER A 52 -5.60 22.78 3.13
CA SER A 52 -4.62 23.87 3.12
C SER A 52 -3.60 23.62 4.22
N GLY A 53 -2.37 24.07 3.99
CA GLY A 53 -1.27 23.80 4.89
C GLY A 53 -0.69 22.40 4.68
N GLU A 54 0.08 21.93 5.65
CA GLU A 54 0.70 20.61 5.57
C GLU A 54 -0.34 19.52 5.79
N PRO A 55 -0.56 18.64 4.81
CA PRO A 55 -1.49 17.54 5.00
C PRO A 55 -0.93 16.51 5.98
N THR A 56 -1.85 15.88 6.70
CA THR A 56 -1.50 14.78 7.61
C THR A 56 -1.96 13.44 7.08
N HIS A 57 -2.83 13.44 6.07
CA HIS A 57 -3.34 12.24 5.45
C HIS A 57 -3.65 12.51 3.97
N ILE A 58 -3.18 11.65 3.10
CA ILE A 58 -3.42 11.74 1.65
C ILE A 58 -3.89 10.36 1.18
N GLN A 59 -4.91 10.34 0.34
CA GLN A 59 -5.34 9.10 -0.31
C GLN A 59 -4.94 9.12 -1.77
N LEU A 60 -4.50 7.97 -2.24
CA LEU A 60 -4.04 7.76 -3.60
C LEU A 60 -4.79 6.58 -4.20
N LYS A 61 -4.88 6.53 -5.52
CA LYS A 61 -5.57 5.45 -6.19
C LYS A 61 -4.82 5.00 -7.43
N LEU A 62 -4.75 3.68 -7.61
CA LEU A 62 -4.20 3.07 -8.81
C LEU A 62 -5.10 1.89 -9.17
N ASP A 63 -5.62 1.91 -10.40
CA ASP A 63 -6.39 0.79 -10.96
C ASP A 63 -7.47 0.27 -10.01
N GLY A 64 -8.22 1.19 -9.41
CA GLY A 64 -9.30 0.86 -8.48
C GLY A 64 -8.89 0.58 -7.05
N PHE A 65 -7.60 0.45 -6.77
CA PHE A 65 -7.12 0.21 -5.41
C PHE A 65 -6.83 1.55 -4.72
N SER A 66 -7.37 1.72 -3.51
CA SER A 66 -7.15 2.92 -2.71
C SER A 66 -6.13 2.66 -1.62
N LEU A 67 -5.19 3.58 -1.51
CA LEU A 67 -4.11 3.55 -0.53
C LEU A 67 -4.10 4.88 0.20
N GLY A 68 -4.19 4.85 1.52
CA GLY A 68 -4.01 6.04 2.34
C GLY A 68 -2.60 6.09 2.89
N ILE A 69 -2.07 7.29 3.05
CA ILE A 69 -0.79 7.52 3.73
C ILE A 69 -1.02 8.60 4.76
N ALA A 70 -0.74 8.29 6.01
CA ALA A 70 -0.90 9.23 7.12
C ALA A 70 0.45 9.43 7.81
N THR A 71 0.60 10.59 8.46
CA THR A 71 1.82 10.83 9.23
C THR A 71 1.80 10.03 10.53
N VAL A 72 2.97 9.58 10.96
CA VAL A 72 3.15 8.93 12.25
C VAL A 72 2.69 9.85 13.38
N GLU A 73 3.02 11.15 13.28
CA GLU A 73 2.63 12.15 14.27
C GLU A 73 1.13 12.26 14.44
N ALA A 74 0.39 12.34 13.33
CA ALA A 74 -1.06 12.45 13.38
C ALA A 74 -1.70 11.19 13.98
N ALA A 75 -1.18 10.01 13.63
CA ALA A 75 -1.65 8.76 14.20
C ALA A 75 -1.47 8.73 15.72
N ARG A 76 -0.32 9.22 16.17
CA ARG A 76 0.00 9.26 17.58
C ARG A 76 -0.83 10.30 18.32
N GLU A 77 -0.87 11.53 17.80
CA GLU A 77 -1.53 12.65 18.49
C GLU A 77 -3.05 12.56 18.46
N HIS A 78 -3.62 12.15 17.33
CA HIS A 78 -5.07 12.17 17.17
C HIS A 78 -5.73 10.85 17.54
N HIS A 79 -5.01 9.75 17.48
CA HIS A 79 -5.61 8.42 17.64
C HIS A 79 -4.93 7.56 18.70
N GLY A 80 -3.86 8.04 19.31
CA GLY A 80 -3.14 7.27 20.31
C GLY A 80 -2.47 6.01 19.79
N LEU A 81 -2.24 5.93 18.49
CA LEU A 81 -1.62 4.77 17.86
C LEU A 81 -0.10 4.86 17.93
N ARG A 82 0.55 3.71 17.82
CA ARG A 82 2.01 3.62 17.76
C ARG A 82 2.40 2.83 16.52
N PRO A 83 2.33 3.46 15.35
CA PRO A 83 2.58 2.74 14.09
C PRO A 83 4.06 2.47 13.81
N GLU A 84 4.93 2.94 14.67
CA GLU A 84 6.36 2.69 14.57
C GLU A 84 6.69 1.36 15.20
N GLY A 85 7.58 0.64 14.56
CA GLY A 85 8.03 -0.63 15.09
C GLY A 85 8.96 -1.29 14.11
N GLU A 86 9.60 -2.36 14.54
CA GLU A 86 10.47 -3.14 13.68
C GLU A 86 9.64 -4.15 12.91
N GLY A 87 10.06 -4.41 11.68
CA GLY A 87 9.36 -5.31 10.77
C GLY A 87 8.17 -4.66 10.09
N ARG A 88 7.67 -5.36 9.09
CA ARG A 88 6.52 -4.90 8.31
C ARG A 88 5.59 -6.07 8.09
N TRP A 89 4.35 -5.88 8.46
CA TRP A 89 3.33 -6.93 8.46
C TRP A 89 2.47 -6.90 7.21
N ILE A 90 2.61 -5.86 6.40
CA ILE A 90 1.81 -5.65 5.20
C ILE A 90 2.75 -5.33 4.05
N GLU A 91 2.48 -5.89 2.88
CA GLU A 91 3.18 -5.51 1.65
C GLU A 91 2.17 -5.09 0.61
N ILE A 92 2.62 -4.24 -0.32
CA ILE A 92 1.84 -3.87 -1.50
C ILE A 92 2.31 -4.76 -2.65
N VAL A 93 1.38 -5.36 -3.37
CA VAL A 93 1.69 -6.20 -4.53
C VAL A 93 1.28 -5.47 -5.80
N LEU A 94 2.22 -5.31 -6.71
CA LEU A 94 1.98 -4.66 -8.00
C LEU A 94 2.33 -5.63 -9.12
N TRP A 95 1.36 -5.90 -10.00
CA TRP A 95 1.59 -6.73 -11.18
C TRP A 95 2.21 -5.90 -12.29
N THR A 96 3.12 -6.48 -13.02
CA THR A 96 3.82 -5.84 -14.13
C THR A 96 4.07 -6.88 -15.22
N ASP A 97 4.31 -6.39 -16.43
CA ASP A 97 4.66 -7.26 -17.55
C ASP A 97 6.14 -7.69 -17.54
N ASP A 98 6.98 -6.93 -16.79
CA ASP A 98 8.42 -7.17 -16.76
C ASP A 98 8.99 -6.79 -15.40
N ALA A 99 9.09 -7.80 -14.53
CA ALA A 99 9.56 -7.59 -13.15
C ALA A 99 11.03 -7.12 -13.11
N ASP A 100 11.88 -7.66 -13.98
CA ASP A 100 13.29 -7.27 -14.02
C ASP A 100 13.45 -5.81 -14.40
N ARG A 101 12.73 -5.37 -15.41
CA ARG A 101 12.78 -3.98 -15.85
C ARG A 101 12.21 -3.03 -14.79
N ALA A 102 11.10 -3.44 -14.16
CA ALA A 102 10.46 -2.62 -13.13
C ALA A 102 11.40 -2.43 -11.94
N VAL A 103 12.00 -3.51 -11.45
CA VAL A 103 12.89 -3.40 -10.28
C VAL A 103 14.14 -2.60 -10.62
N SER A 104 14.71 -2.79 -11.83
CA SER A 104 15.89 -2.02 -12.25
C SER A 104 15.60 -0.53 -12.31
N ALA A 105 14.44 -0.16 -12.87
CA ALA A 105 14.05 1.24 -12.97
C ALA A 105 13.85 1.89 -11.60
N LEU A 106 13.20 1.18 -10.67
CA LEU A 106 12.92 1.74 -9.35
C LEU A 106 14.15 1.79 -8.47
N VAL A 107 15.03 0.80 -8.55
CA VAL A 107 16.32 0.84 -7.85
C VAL A 107 17.18 1.99 -8.38
N ALA A 108 17.17 2.22 -9.69
CA ALA A 108 17.89 3.36 -10.27
C ALA A 108 17.37 4.70 -9.76
N LYS A 109 16.10 4.77 -9.36
CA LYS A 109 15.51 5.97 -8.75
C LYS A 109 15.71 6.03 -7.23
N GLY A 110 16.41 5.07 -6.67
CA GLY A 110 16.80 5.09 -5.26
C GLY A 110 16.01 4.17 -4.34
N ALA A 111 15.08 3.35 -4.87
CA ALA A 111 14.35 2.41 -4.03
C ALA A 111 15.28 1.32 -3.50
N PRO A 112 15.28 1.04 -2.20
CA PRO A 112 16.08 -0.06 -1.67
C PRO A 112 15.61 -1.40 -2.21
N LEU A 113 16.56 -2.26 -2.60
CA LEU A 113 16.26 -3.62 -3.03
C LEU A 113 16.18 -4.52 -1.80
N LEU A 114 15.03 -5.16 -1.58
CA LEU A 114 14.86 -6.10 -0.48
C LEU A 114 15.13 -7.54 -0.92
N SER A 115 14.72 -7.89 -2.13
CA SER A 115 14.92 -9.24 -2.67
C SER A 115 15.06 -9.15 -4.18
N PRO A 116 16.16 -9.65 -4.76
CA PRO A 116 16.36 -9.59 -6.19
C PRO A 116 15.37 -10.48 -6.96
N SER A 117 15.21 -10.19 -8.25
CA SER A 117 14.29 -10.93 -9.10
C SER A 117 14.59 -12.42 -9.09
N HIS A 118 13.57 -13.25 -8.91
CA HIS A 118 13.69 -14.68 -8.97
C HIS A 118 12.36 -15.31 -9.35
N ASP A 119 12.42 -16.52 -9.85
CA ASP A 119 11.24 -17.31 -10.22
C ASP A 119 10.75 -18.09 -9.02
N PHE A 120 9.43 -18.28 -8.94
CA PHE A 120 8.81 -19.11 -7.91
C PHE A 120 7.50 -19.69 -8.42
N LEU A 121 6.82 -20.49 -7.61
CA LEU A 121 5.64 -21.26 -8.02
C LEU A 121 5.92 -22.08 -9.29
N ALA A 122 6.97 -22.90 -9.20
CA ALA A 122 7.40 -23.77 -10.32
C ALA A 122 7.65 -22.96 -11.61
N GLY A 123 8.20 -21.77 -11.48
CA GLY A 123 8.54 -20.92 -12.63
C GLY A 123 7.37 -20.16 -13.23
N LYS A 124 6.20 -20.21 -12.60
CA LYS A 124 5.01 -19.53 -13.13
C LYS A 124 5.00 -18.04 -12.83
N LEU A 125 5.71 -17.62 -11.81
CA LEU A 125 5.81 -16.22 -11.42
C LEU A 125 7.27 -15.82 -11.29
N ARG A 126 7.52 -14.55 -11.53
CA ARG A 126 8.82 -13.93 -11.27
C ARG A 126 8.58 -12.64 -10.51
N ALA A 127 9.30 -12.41 -9.45
CA ALA A 127 9.11 -11.21 -8.64
C ALA A 127 10.40 -10.70 -8.03
N ALA A 128 10.38 -9.43 -7.67
CA ALA A 128 11.40 -8.77 -6.88
C ALA A 128 10.69 -7.95 -5.81
N TRP A 129 11.39 -7.66 -4.72
CA TRP A 129 10.87 -6.82 -3.66
C TRP A 129 11.75 -5.60 -3.46
N ILE A 130 11.10 -4.45 -3.41
CA ILE A 130 11.73 -3.17 -3.05
C ILE A 130 11.06 -2.63 -1.81
N ALA A 131 11.63 -1.58 -1.22
CA ALA A 131 11.01 -0.87 -0.11
C ALA A 131 10.54 0.51 -0.55
N ASP A 132 9.44 0.97 0.04
CA ASP A 132 9.05 2.37 -0.07
C ASP A 132 9.95 3.21 0.86
N PRO A 133 9.84 4.55 0.87
CA PRO A 133 10.70 5.39 1.72
C PRO A 133 10.60 5.10 3.22
N ASP A 134 9.52 4.50 3.68
CA ASP A 134 9.32 4.15 5.08
C ASP A 134 9.66 2.69 5.39
N GLY A 135 10.16 1.95 4.40
CA GLY A 135 10.56 0.57 4.56
C GLY A 135 9.45 -0.46 4.36
N ASN A 136 8.30 -0.05 3.86
CA ASN A 136 7.23 -1.00 3.55
C ASN A 136 7.57 -1.78 2.29
N PRO A 137 7.45 -3.12 2.31
CA PRO A 137 7.79 -3.92 1.14
C PRO A 137 6.77 -3.77 0.02
N ILE A 138 7.30 -3.69 -1.20
CA ILE A 138 6.53 -3.67 -2.44
C ILE A 138 6.97 -4.87 -3.26
N GLN A 139 6.04 -5.75 -3.59
CA GLN A 139 6.32 -6.87 -4.49
C GLN A 139 6.01 -6.46 -5.93
N LEU A 140 6.99 -6.59 -6.80
CA LEU A 140 6.83 -6.36 -8.24
C LEU A 140 6.80 -7.74 -8.89
N VAL A 141 5.66 -8.15 -9.41
CA VAL A 141 5.45 -9.54 -9.84
C VAL A 141 4.92 -9.62 -11.25
N GLN A 142 5.41 -10.61 -12.01
CA GLN A 142 4.93 -10.89 -13.37
C GLN A 142 4.57 -12.36 -13.52
N ARG A 143 3.60 -12.60 -14.38
CA ARG A 143 3.27 -13.96 -14.79
C ARG A 143 4.25 -14.43 -15.85
N ARG A 144 4.70 -15.66 -15.74
CA ARG A 144 5.59 -16.28 -16.71
C ARG A 144 4.91 -17.47 -17.36
N GLY A 145 4.94 -17.49 -18.66
CA GLY A 145 4.41 -18.57 -19.47
C GLY A 145 2.93 -18.58 -19.58
#